data_359b79a1eac1ea61d3c73a73574d9eb7
#
_entry.id   359b79a1eac1ea61d3c73a73574d9eb7
#
_cell.length_a   1.000
_cell.length_b   1.000
_cell.length_c   1.000
_cell.angle_alpha   90.00
_cell.angle_beta   90.00
_cell.angle_gamma   90.00
#
_symmetry.space_group_name_H-M   'P 1'
#
loop_
_entity.id
_entity.type
_entity.pdbx_description
1 polymer ?
#
loop_
_entity_poly.entity_id
_entity_poly.type
_entity_poly.pdbx_seq_one_letter_code
_entity_poly.pdbx_strand_id
1 'polypeptide(L)'
;EPARLVLPEGADAAEAEAVVRAVTLTRDLVNTPADRMGPEGLENAFRSLAERFDATVRVVRGDDLLAQNYPMIHAVGRAAGEAPRLLELEWGEESHPRVAIVGKGVCFDSGGLDLKAAQFMRLMKKDMGGAANAMGLASMIMAAGLPVRLHLLVPAVENAVGAGAFRPGDILTSRKGITVEVDN
;
A
#
# COMPACT_ATOMS: atom_id res chain seq x y z
N GLU A 1 25.28 -6.34 -25.39
CA GLU A 1 23.86 -6.72 -25.49
C GLU A 1 23.40 -7.32 -24.14
N PRO A 2 22.15 -7.07 -23.69
CA PRO A 2 21.64 -7.73 -22.49
C PRO A 2 21.55 -9.24 -22.70
N ALA A 3 21.80 -10.00 -21.63
CA ALA A 3 21.66 -11.45 -21.65
C ALA A 3 20.21 -11.85 -21.96
N ARG A 4 20.04 -12.84 -22.80
CA ARG A 4 18.73 -13.38 -23.18
C ARG A 4 18.46 -14.64 -22.36
N LEU A 5 17.44 -14.60 -21.51
CA LEU A 5 17.00 -15.78 -20.77
C LEU A 5 16.20 -16.69 -21.69
N VAL A 6 16.59 -17.97 -21.75
CA VAL A 6 15.85 -19.02 -22.45
C VAL A 6 15.13 -19.85 -21.40
N LEU A 7 13.81 -19.92 -21.51
CA LEU A 7 13.01 -20.74 -20.61
C LEU A 7 13.21 -22.24 -20.97
N PRO A 8 13.21 -23.12 -19.94
CA PRO A 8 13.28 -24.56 -20.19
C PRO A 8 12.01 -25.05 -20.90
N GLU A 9 12.14 -26.20 -21.58
CA GLU A 9 11.03 -26.85 -22.27
C GLU A 9 9.92 -27.19 -21.24
N GLY A 10 8.65 -26.84 -21.56
CA GLY A 10 7.49 -27.05 -20.71
C GLY A 10 7.23 -25.96 -19.66
N ALA A 11 8.09 -24.93 -19.58
CA ALA A 11 7.81 -23.79 -18.69
C ALA A 11 6.72 -22.90 -19.27
N ASP A 12 5.79 -22.44 -18.41
CA ASP A 12 4.81 -21.42 -18.78
C ASP A 12 5.48 -20.04 -18.80
N ALA A 13 5.66 -19.51 -20.02
CA ALA A 13 6.28 -18.19 -20.20
C ALA A 13 5.43 -17.05 -19.61
N ALA A 14 4.10 -17.16 -19.70
CA ALA A 14 3.20 -16.13 -19.19
C ALA A 14 3.20 -16.07 -17.65
N GLU A 15 3.21 -17.25 -17.01
CA GLU A 15 3.35 -17.35 -15.55
C GLU A 15 4.71 -16.79 -15.09
N ALA A 16 5.81 -17.20 -15.74
CA ALA A 16 7.15 -16.72 -15.43
C ALA A 16 7.25 -15.18 -15.55
N GLU A 17 6.70 -14.61 -16.63
CA GLU A 17 6.63 -13.15 -16.80
C GLU A 17 5.79 -12.47 -15.72
N ALA A 18 4.63 -13.01 -15.36
CA ALA A 18 3.77 -12.46 -14.33
C ALA A 18 4.48 -12.41 -12.98
N VAL A 19 5.18 -13.48 -12.60
CA VAL A 19 5.99 -13.56 -11.37
C VAL A 19 7.11 -12.51 -11.40
N VAL A 20 7.88 -12.45 -12.49
CA VAL A 20 8.99 -11.48 -12.63
C VAL A 20 8.46 -10.05 -12.50
N ARG A 21 7.37 -9.71 -13.17
CA ARG A 21 6.78 -8.38 -13.13
C ARG A 21 6.28 -8.03 -11.71
N ALA A 22 5.62 -8.96 -11.02
CA ALA A 22 5.12 -8.76 -9.66
C ALA A 22 6.25 -8.54 -8.65
N VAL A 23 7.31 -9.36 -8.74
CA VAL A 23 8.50 -9.23 -7.88
C VAL A 23 9.25 -7.92 -8.18
N THR A 24 9.40 -7.56 -9.45
CA THR A 24 10.02 -6.29 -9.86
C THR A 24 9.22 -5.11 -9.33
N LEU A 25 7.89 -5.10 -9.52
CA LEU A 25 7.02 -4.06 -8.98
C LEU A 25 7.21 -3.90 -7.46
N THR A 26 7.16 -5.01 -6.73
CA THR A 26 7.33 -5.00 -5.27
C THR A 26 8.67 -4.40 -4.86
N ARG A 27 9.76 -4.83 -5.52
CA ARG A 27 11.12 -4.36 -5.21
C ARG A 27 11.32 -2.90 -5.58
N ASP A 28 10.81 -2.47 -6.72
CA ASP A 28 10.94 -1.08 -7.17
C ASP A 28 10.18 -0.13 -6.25
N LEU A 29 8.97 -0.50 -5.81
CA LEU A 29 8.19 0.27 -4.83
C LEU A 29 8.97 0.45 -3.52
N VAL A 30 9.50 -0.65 -2.94
CA VAL A 30 10.26 -0.61 -1.68
C VAL A 30 11.60 0.12 -1.82
N ASN A 31 12.25 -0.01 -2.98
CA ASN A 31 13.56 0.60 -3.20
C ASN A 31 13.48 2.10 -3.51
N THR A 32 12.37 2.57 -4.06
CA THR A 32 12.20 3.99 -4.38
C THR A 32 12.25 4.83 -3.10
N PRO A 33 13.08 5.88 -3.06
CA PRO A 33 13.18 6.77 -1.91
C PRO A 33 11.86 7.49 -1.60
N ALA A 34 11.62 7.80 -0.32
CA ALA A 34 10.36 8.33 0.17
C ALA A 34 10.00 9.73 -0.39
N ASP A 35 11.00 10.51 -0.84
CA ASP A 35 10.79 11.78 -1.55
C ASP A 35 10.02 11.63 -2.87
N ARG A 36 9.98 10.41 -3.42
CA ARG A 36 9.21 10.04 -4.63
C ARG A 36 8.13 9.01 -4.37
N MET A 37 8.26 8.24 -3.30
CA MET A 37 7.32 7.19 -2.91
C MET A 37 6.60 7.59 -1.60
N GLY A 38 6.13 8.84 -1.55
CA GLY A 38 5.15 9.28 -0.56
C GLY A 38 3.75 8.70 -0.85
N PRO A 39 2.74 9.08 -0.08
CA PRO A 39 1.36 8.65 -0.30
C PRO A 39 0.85 8.88 -1.73
N GLU A 40 1.23 9.98 -2.39
CA GLU A 40 0.88 10.25 -3.78
C GLU A 40 1.64 9.36 -4.76
N GLY A 41 2.93 9.14 -4.53
CA GLY A 41 3.75 8.25 -5.34
C GLY A 41 3.20 6.82 -5.32
N LEU A 42 2.80 6.33 -4.14
CA LEU A 42 2.19 5.02 -3.98
C LEU A 42 0.81 4.94 -4.67
N GLU A 43 0.00 6.01 -4.60
CA GLU A 43 -1.26 6.09 -5.35
C GLU A 43 -1.04 6.02 -6.86
N ASN A 44 -0.05 6.73 -7.39
CA ASN A 44 0.24 6.72 -8.82
C ASN A 44 0.65 5.32 -9.30
N ALA A 45 1.49 4.61 -8.53
CA ALA A 45 1.83 3.23 -8.82
C ALA A 45 0.62 2.28 -8.73
N PHE A 46 -0.27 2.51 -7.75
CA PHE A 46 -1.50 1.74 -7.58
C PHE A 46 -2.46 1.93 -8.77
N ARG A 47 -2.62 3.16 -9.27
CA ARG A 47 -3.43 3.46 -10.46
C ARG A 47 -2.85 2.80 -11.71
N SER A 48 -1.51 2.88 -11.90
CA SER A 48 -0.84 2.22 -13.03
C SER A 48 -1.00 0.70 -13.00
N LEU A 49 -1.04 0.09 -11.81
CA LEU A 49 -1.37 -1.33 -11.67
C LEU A 49 -2.81 -1.61 -12.11
N ALA A 50 -3.76 -0.80 -11.66
CA ALA A 50 -5.17 -0.96 -12.00
C ALA A 50 -5.45 -0.81 -13.50
N GLU A 51 -4.86 0.22 -14.13
CA GLU A 51 -4.98 0.47 -15.57
C GLU A 51 -4.52 -0.72 -16.41
N ARG A 52 -3.47 -1.43 -16.00
CA ARG A 52 -2.99 -2.61 -16.71
C ARG A 52 -4.01 -3.74 -16.81
N PHE A 53 -4.92 -3.84 -15.85
CA PHE A 53 -5.87 -4.95 -15.71
C PHE A 53 -7.34 -4.50 -15.80
N ASP A 54 -7.60 -3.28 -16.27
CA ASP A 54 -8.95 -2.68 -16.31
C ASP A 54 -9.68 -2.74 -14.97
N ALA A 55 -8.93 -2.63 -13.86
CA ALA A 55 -9.49 -2.64 -12.52
C ALA A 55 -10.01 -1.25 -12.12
N THR A 56 -11.06 -1.23 -11.31
CA THR A 56 -11.64 0.01 -10.79
C THR A 56 -10.85 0.51 -9.58
N VAL A 57 -10.56 1.82 -9.53
CA VAL A 57 -9.89 2.45 -8.40
C VAL A 57 -10.78 3.50 -7.76
N ARG A 58 -10.86 3.43 -6.44
CA ARG A 58 -11.44 4.48 -5.59
C ARG A 58 -10.38 4.97 -4.61
N VAL A 59 -10.35 6.27 -4.36
CA VAL A 59 -9.42 6.89 -3.40
C VAL A 59 -10.18 7.80 -2.45
N VAL A 60 -9.93 7.63 -1.15
CA VAL A 60 -10.45 8.50 -0.09
C VAL A 60 -9.26 9.24 0.52
N ARG A 61 -9.28 10.59 0.54
CA ARG A 61 -8.11 11.41 0.93
C ARG A 61 -8.43 12.37 2.06
N GLY A 62 -7.42 12.64 2.88
CA GLY A 62 -7.46 13.71 3.88
C GLY A 62 -8.68 13.60 4.80
N ASP A 63 -9.40 14.69 4.95
CA ASP A 63 -10.58 14.77 5.83
C ASP A 63 -11.76 13.91 5.36
N ASP A 64 -11.82 13.54 4.08
CA ASP A 64 -12.81 12.57 3.59
C ASP A 64 -12.66 11.20 4.27
N LEU A 65 -11.47 10.87 4.77
CA LEU A 65 -11.26 9.68 5.59
C LEU A 65 -12.10 9.74 6.88
N LEU A 66 -12.21 10.89 7.52
CA LEU A 66 -13.06 11.07 8.69
C LEU A 66 -14.54 10.98 8.32
N ALA A 67 -14.94 11.67 7.25
CA ALA A 67 -16.32 11.68 6.77
C ALA A 67 -16.81 10.26 6.40
N GLN A 68 -15.90 9.40 5.93
CA GLN A 68 -16.20 8.00 5.57
C GLN A 68 -15.82 7.00 6.66
N ASN A 69 -15.56 7.49 7.87
CA ASN A 69 -15.28 6.67 9.04
C ASN A 69 -14.02 5.79 8.92
N TYR A 70 -12.91 6.41 8.46
CA TYR A 70 -11.56 5.81 8.48
C TYR A 70 -10.61 6.60 9.43
N PRO A 71 -10.99 6.83 10.70
CA PRO A 71 -10.27 7.74 11.59
C PRO A 71 -8.84 7.30 11.89
N MET A 72 -8.57 5.98 11.90
CA MET A 72 -7.23 5.46 12.20
C MET A 72 -6.23 5.77 11.08
N ILE A 73 -6.65 5.68 9.82
CA ILE A 73 -5.81 6.03 8.67
C ILE A 73 -5.49 7.54 8.70
N HIS A 74 -6.51 8.36 8.96
CA HIS A 74 -6.33 9.80 9.10
C HIS A 74 -5.36 10.14 10.24
N ALA A 75 -5.52 9.51 11.40
CA ALA A 75 -4.72 9.79 12.59
C ALA A 75 -3.21 9.58 12.34
N VAL A 76 -2.83 8.50 11.64
CA VAL A 76 -1.42 8.19 11.35
C VAL A 76 -0.81 9.22 10.39
N GLY A 77 -1.55 9.66 9.36
CA GLY A 77 -0.98 10.49 8.30
C GLY A 77 -1.23 12.00 8.43
N ARG A 78 -2.04 12.45 9.38
CA ARG A 78 -2.49 13.85 9.47
C ARG A 78 -1.39 14.88 9.76
N ALA A 79 -0.22 14.45 10.23
CA ALA A 79 0.90 15.33 10.53
C ALA A 79 1.87 15.50 9.35
N ALA A 80 1.72 14.69 8.30
CA ALA A 80 2.57 14.71 7.12
C ALA A 80 2.23 15.87 6.16
N GLY A 81 3.18 16.21 5.30
CA GLY A 81 2.97 17.21 4.25
C GLY A 81 2.03 16.74 3.14
N GLU A 82 2.00 15.43 2.85
CA GLU A 82 1.04 14.82 1.95
C GLU A 82 -0.16 14.26 2.72
N ALA A 83 -1.36 14.49 2.20
CA ALA A 83 -2.58 13.99 2.82
C ALA A 83 -2.64 12.46 2.85
N PRO A 84 -3.02 11.86 4.00
CA PRO A 84 -3.27 10.42 4.10
C PRO A 84 -4.38 10.00 3.17
N ARG A 85 -4.34 8.75 2.69
CA ARG A 85 -5.36 8.22 1.79
C ARG A 85 -5.58 6.72 1.94
N LEU A 86 -6.79 6.29 1.63
CA LEU A 86 -7.11 4.88 1.40
C LEU A 86 -7.23 4.66 -0.09
N LEU A 87 -6.43 3.73 -0.61
CA LEU A 87 -6.49 3.26 -1.99
C LEU A 87 -7.27 1.95 -2.02
N GLU A 88 -8.29 1.88 -2.86
CA GLU A 88 -9.14 0.70 -3.04
C GLU A 88 -9.11 0.30 -4.53
N LEU A 89 -8.84 -0.96 -4.83
CA LEU A 89 -8.93 -1.53 -6.18
C LEU A 89 -9.91 -2.69 -6.14
N GLU A 90 -10.84 -2.70 -7.08
CA GLU A 90 -11.75 -3.82 -7.33
C GLU A 90 -11.51 -4.40 -8.72
N TRP A 91 -11.48 -5.74 -8.80
CA TRP A 91 -11.30 -6.48 -10.03
C TRP A 91 -12.04 -7.83 -9.97
N GLY A 92 -12.46 -8.33 -11.13
CA GLY A 92 -13.18 -9.59 -11.28
C GLY A 92 -14.69 -9.43 -11.20
N GLU A 93 -15.40 -10.52 -11.50
CA GLU A 93 -16.87 -10.50 -11.62
C GLU A 93 -17.57 -10.57 -10.26
N GLU A 94 -18.75 -9.97 -10.16
CA GLU A 94 -19.55 -9.96 -8.92
C GLU A 94 -19.97 -11.35 -8.45
N SER A 95 -20.12 -12.31 -9.38
CA SER A 95 -20.48 -13.68 -9.11
C SER A 95 -19.37 -14.51 -8.47
N HIS A 96 -18.12 -14.07 -8.57
CA HIS A 96 -16.98 -14.79 -8.03
C HIS A 96 -16.81 -14.64 -6.52
N PRO A 97 -16.15 -15.58 -5.85
CA PRO A 97 -15.80 -15.47 -4.43
C PRO A 97 -14.99 -14.21 -4.13
N ARG A 98 -15.35 -13.51 -3.06
CA ARG A 98 -14.64 -12.30 -2.63
C ARG A 98 -13.32 -12.64 -1.95
N VAL A 99 -12.27 -11.96 -2.38
CA VAL A 99 -10.94 -12.01 -1.75
C VAL A 99 -10.52 -10.59 -1.42
N ALA A 100 -10.27 -10.30 -0.15
CA ALA A 100 -9.74 -9.02 0.29
C ALA A 100 -8.26 -9.17 0.65
N ILE A 101 -7.43 -8.28 0.11
CA ILE A 101 -6.01 -8.16 0.43
C ILE A 101 -5.80 -6.77 1.02
N VAL A 102 -5.13 -6.70 2.17
CA VAL A 102 -4.82 -5.43 2.83
C VAL A 102 -3.31 -5.31 3.00
N GLY A 103 -2.74 -4.22 2.51
CA GLY A 103 -1.30 -3.95 2.61
C GLY A 103 -0.98 -2.71 3.42
N LYS A 104 -0.10 -2.80 4.43
CA LYS A 104 0.42 -1.64 5.16
C LYS A 104 1.17 -0.72 4.22
N GLY A 105 0.72 0.54 4.09
CA GLY A 105 1.24 1.55 3.18
C GLY A 105 1.83 2.77 3.88
N VAL A 106 2.62 2.57 4.95
CA VAL A 106 3.36 3.66 5.60
C VAL A 106 4.59 3.98 4.75
N CYS A 107 4.50 5.03 3.94
CA CYS A 107 5.52 5.38 2.93
C CYS A 107 6.86 5.77 3.56
N PHE A 108 6.81 6.41 4.71
CA PHE A 108 7.96 6.60 5.59
C PHE A 108 7.51 6.67 7.05
N ASP A 109 8.24 6.02 7.93
CA ASP A 109 7.95 5.99 9.36
C ASP A 109 9.08 6.62 10.18
N SER A 110 8.91 7.90 10.50
CA SER A 110 9.82 8.60 11.41
C SER A 110 9.65 8.18 12.88
N GLY A 111 8.55 7.48 13.19
CA GLY A 111 8.07 7.26 14.55
C GLY A 111 7.13 8.36 15.04
N GLY A 112 6.95 9.43 14.29
CA GLY A 112 6.16 10.58 14.72
C GLY A 112 6.77 11.24 15.96
N LEU A 113 5.98 11.47 17.01
CA LEU A 113 6.48 12.07 18.26
C LEU A 113 7.29 11.10 19.12
N ASP A 114 7.15 9.78 18.92
CA ASP A 114 8.08 8.78 19.43
C ASP A 114 9.19 8.52 18.40
N LEU A 115 10.05 9.53 18.23
CA LEU A 115 11.01 9.63 17.15
C LEU A 115 12.02 8.48 17.17
N LYS A 116 12.12 7.75 16.09
CA LYS A 116 13.08 6.66 15.94
C LYS A 116 14.53 7.15 15.99
N ALA A 117 15.40 6.37 16.61
CA ALA A 117 16.85 6.61 16.51
C ALA A 117 17.30 6.48 15.04
N ALA A 118 18.29 7.31 14.63
CA ALA A 118 18.74 7.44 13.25
C ALA A 118 19.06 6.11 12.56
N GLN A 119 19.67 5.17 13.27
CA GLN A 119 20.02 3.85 12.77
C GLN A 119 18.80 3.01 12.34
N PHE A 120 17.64 3.19 13.00
CA PHE A 120 16.40 2.49 12.66
C PHE A 120 15.59 3.26 11.62
N MET A 121 15.57 4.60 11.71
CA MET A 121 14.82 5.46 10.79
C MET A 121 15.35 5.37 9.36
N ARG A 122 16.64 5.20 9.17
CA ARG A 122 17.32 5.20 7.86
C ARG A 122 16.68 4.27 6.83
N LEU A 123 16.10 3.15 7.26
CA LEU A 123 15.49 2.16 6.36
C LEU A 123 13.97 2.27 6.28
N MET A 124 13.33 3.26 6.89
CA MET A 124 11.87 3.32 7.03
C MET A 124 11.12 3.65 5.73
N LYS A 125 11.79 3.93 4.63
CA LYS A 125 11.18 3.87 3.29
C LYS A 125 10.60 2.50 2.96
N LYS A 126 11.06 1.42 3.64
CA LYS A 126 10.57 0.05 3.49
C LYS A 126 9.23 -0.20 4.18
N ASP A 127 8.73 0.74 4.97
CA ASP A 127 7.57 0.50 5.84
C ASP A 127 6.23 0.40 5.09
N MET A 128 6.24 0.69 3.81
CA MET A 128 5.18 0.38 2.84
C MET A 128 5.36 -0.98 2.13
N GLY A 129 6.27 -1.81 2.59
CA GLY A 129 6.56 -3.12 2.01
C GLY A 129 5.35 -4.06 2.01
N GLY A 130 4.45 -3.92 3.00
CA GLY A 130 3.18 -4.64 3.03
C GLY A 130 2.28 -4.27 1.84
N ALA A 131 2.15 -2.98 1.53
CA ALA A 131 1.42 -2.49 0.36
C ALA A 131 2.08 -2.98 -0.94
N ALA A 132 3.40 -2.87 -1.05
CA ALA A 132 4.14 -3.33 -2.23
C ALA A 132 3.93 -4.82 -2.50
N ASN A 133 4.00 -5.66 -1.47
CA ASN A 133 3.72 -7.10 -1.58
C ASN A 133 2.25 -7.38 -1.95
N ALA A 134 1.31 -6.66 -1.33
CA ALA A 134 -0.11 -6.79 -1.65
C ALA A 134 -0.41 -6.42 -3.11
N MET A 135 0.21 -5.37 -3.63
CA MET A 135 0.12 -4.96 -5.04
C MET A 135 0.76 -6.01 -5.97
N GLY A 136 1.92 -6.56 -5.61
CA GLY A 136 2.56 -7.65 -6.35
C GLY A 136 1.68 -8.90 -6.41
N LEU A 137 1.09 -9.32 -5.27
CA LEU A 137 0.18 -10.45 -5.22
C LEU A 137 -1.09 -10.21 -6.05
N ALA A 138 -1.68 -9.02 -5.93
CA ALA A 138 -2.83 -8.63 -6.74
C ALA A 138 -2.52 -8.68 -8.25
N SER A 139 -1.34 -8.21 -8.65
CA SER A 139 -0.86 -8.31 -10.04
C SER A 139 -0.80 -9.76 -10.53
N MET A 140 -0.34 -10.70 -9.71
CA MET A 140 -0.28 -12.12 -10.04
C MET A 140 -1.68 -12.74 -10.16
N ILE A 141 -2.59 -12.42 -9.23
CA ILE A 141 -3.97 -12.90 -9.25
C ILE A 141 -4.68 -12.46 -10.53
N MET A 142 -4.55 -11.18 -10.88
CA MET A 142 -5.15 -10.60 -12.08
C MET A 142 -4.52 -11.16 -13.36
N ALA A 143 -3.20 -11.31 -13.39
CA ALA A 143 -2.49 -11.89 -14.54
C ALA A 143 -2.85 -13.37 -14.81
N ALA A 144 -3.09 -14.13 -13.72
CA ALA A 144 -3.53 -15.52 -13.82
C ALA A 144 -5.02 -15.66 -14.14
N GLY A 145 -5.79 -14.56 -14.21
CA GLY A 145 -7.23 -14.59 -14.48
C GLY A 145 -8.02 -15.43 -13.47
N LEU A 146 -7.61 -15.44 -12.19
CA LEU A 146 -8.26 -16.29 -11.19
C LEU A 146 -9.74 -15.89 -11.02
N PRO A 147 -10.66 -16.88 -10.87
CA PRO A 147 -12.09 -16.61 -10.73
C PRO A 147 -12.43 -16.11 -9.31
N VAL A 148 -11.95 -14.90 -8.99
CA VAL A 148 -12.17 -14.22 -7.71
C VAL A 148 -12.62 -12.78 -7.95
N ARG A 149 -13.44 -12.24 -7.05
CA ARG A 149 -13.66 -10.80 -6.93
C ARG A 149 -12.65 -10.23 -5.96
N LEU A 150 -11.57 -9.68 -6.51
CA LEU A 150 -10.46 -9.12 -5.74
C LEU A 150 -10.81 -7.73 -5.23
N HIS A 151 -10.55 -7.49 -3.94
CA HIS A 151 -10.58 -6.18 -3.32
C HIS A 151 -9.25 -5.92 -2.63
N LEU A 152 -8.41 -5.08 -3.22
CA LEU A 152 -7.13 -4.67 -2.66
C LEU A 152 -7.28 -3.32 -1.96
N LEU A 153 -6.85 -3.25 -0.71
CA LEU A 153 -6.93 -2.06 0.14
C LEU A 153 -5.52 -1.68 0.63
N VAL A 154 -5.14 -0.43 0.39
CA VAL A 154 -3.85 0.12 0.83
C VAL A 154 -4.08 1.46 1.51
N PRO A 155 -4.00 1.54 2.85
CA PRO A 155 -3.88 2.81 3.55
C PRO A 155 -2.48 3.37 3.28
N ALA A 156 -2.40 4.45 2.49
CA ALA A 156 -1.17 5.14 2.13
C ALA A 156 -1.01 6.39 2.98
N VAL A 157 -0.01 6.39 3.85
CA VAL A 157 0.23 7.43 4.85
C VAL A 157 1.73 7.65 5.05
N GLU A 158 2.10 8.75 5.69
CA GLU A 158 3.43 8.95 6.27
C GLU A 158 3.28 9.24 7.77
N ASN A 159 4.02 8.53 8.61
CA ASN A 159 4.13 8.83 10.03
C ASN A 159 5.21 9.89 10.24
N ALA A 160 4.80 11.16 10.25
CA ALA A 160 5.68 12.32 10.29
C ALA A 160 5.65 13.03 11.65
N VAL A 161 6.74 13.71 11.97
CA VAL A 161 6.83 14.65 13.10
C VAL A 161 6.09 15.93 12.73
N GLY A 162 5.12 16.32 13.53
CA GLY A 162 4.36 17.55 13.32
C GLY A 162 3.41 17.87 14.45
N ALA A 163 2.87 19.09 14.45
CA ALA A 163 1.95 19.55 15.50
C ALA A 163 0.64 18.74 15.56
N GLY A 164 0.26 18.12 14.43
CA GLY A 164 -0.94 17.29 14.33
C GLY A 164 -0.72 15.81 14.66
N ALA A 165 0.53 15.37 14.94
CA ALA A 165 0.82 13.98 15.20
C ALA A 165 0.10 13.46 16.48
N PHE A 166 -0.26 12.18 16.46
CA PHE A 166 -0.72 11.51 17.67
C PHE A 166 0.47 11.28 18.63
N ARG A 167 0.18 11.02 19.89
CA ARG A 167 1.19 10.83 20.94
C ARG A 167 1.05 9.43 21.53
N PRO A 168 2.14 8.83 22.00
CA PRO A 168 2.03 7.66 22.88
C PRO A 168 1.05 7.91 24.02
N GLY A 169 0.14 6.97 24.26
CA GLY A 169 -0.94 7.08 25.25
C GLY A 169 -2.20 7.81 24.76
N ASP A 170 -2.23 8.36 23.55
CA ASP A 170 -3.48 8.85 22.96
C ASP A 170 -4.45 7.68 22.72
N ILE A 171 -5.75 7.90 22.96
CA ILE A 171 -6.79 6.91 22.72
C ILE A 171 -7.52 7.24 21.42
N LEU A 172 -7.35 6.40 20.43
CA LEU A 172 -8.00 6.52 19.13
C LEU A 172 -9.25 5.64 19.05
N THR A 173 -10.30 6.11 18.40
CA THR A 173 -11.51 5.31 18.15
C THR A 173 -11.49 4.78 16.73
N SER A 174 -11.61 3.46 16.58
CA SER A 174 -11.65 2.78 15.29
C SER A 174 -13.01 2.89 14.61
N ARG A 175 -13.08 2.48 13.31
CA ARG A 175 -14.32 2.40 12.54
C ARG A 175 -15.44 1.60 13.22
N LYS A 176 -15.09 0.59 14.02
CA LYS A 176 -16.04 -0.25 14.77
C LYS A 176 -16.41 0.33 16.15
N GLY A 177 -15.89 1.50 16.51
CA GLY A 177 -16.08 2.10 17.83
C GLY A 177 -15.19 1.50 18.93
N ILE A 178 -14.27 0.61 18.58
CA ILE A 178 -13.29 0.06 19.53
C ILE A 178 -12.21 1.10 19.75
N THR A 179 -11.84 1.33 21.00
CA THR A 179 -10.74 2.21 21.38
C THR A 179 -9.41 1.48 21.30
N VAL A 180 -8.38 2.18 20.85
CA VAL A 180 -7.00 1.70 20.71
C VAL A 180 -6.08 2.73 21.33
N GLU A 181 -5.29 2.31 22.29
CA GLU A 181 -4.21 3.13 22.85
C GLU A 181 -3.03 3.11 21.88
N VAL A 182 -2.46 4.28 21.66
CA VAL A 182 -1.25 4.44 20.84
C VAL A 182 -0.04 4.07 21.70
N ASP A 183 0.75 3.11 21.26
CA ASP A 183 1.99 2.70 21.92
C ASP A 183 3.19 3.48 21.35
N ASN A 184 3.33 3.53 20.03
CA ASN A 184 4.41 4.24 19.35
C ASN A 184 3.99 4.85 18.00
#